data_4bc8143e0999ade641b35910b11cf088
#
_entry.id   4bc8143e0999ade641b35910b11cf088
#
_cell.length_a   1.000
_cell.length_b   1.000
_cell.length_c   1.000
_cell.angle_alpha   90.00
_cell.angle_beta   90.00
_cell.angle_gamma   90.00
#
_symmetry.space_group_name_H-M   'P 1'
#
loop_
_entity.id
_entity.type
_entity.pdbx_description
1 polymer ?
#
loop_
_entity_poly.entity_id
_entity_poly.type
_entity_poly.pdbx_seq_one_letter_code
_entity_poly.pdbx_strand_id
1 'polypeptide(L)'
;MTENTSENTNVVAAQLRAWSGKAVIEVIEFRGETTIVVPREMMLEVCAYCRQDPNLQFNLLTDATCVDRYPMEPRFEVNYHLVSIPRKARLRLKTKLSGNDPVMDSMVPVWPGANWLEREIWDLMGIRFNGHPDLRRILLPDDWEGHPLRRDFPVQGFRDVPSSYIPAFRKPR
;
A
#
# COMPACT_ATOMS: atom_id res chain seq x y z
N MET A 1 -13.61 -24.07 7.63
CA MET A 1 -13.12 -23.40 6.38
C MET A 1 -11.83 -22.59 6.58
N THR A 2 -11.20 -22.65 7.74
CA THR A 2 -10.02 -21.83 8.12
C THR A 2 -8.67 -22.52 7.91
N GLU A 3 -8.63 -23.83 7.76
CA GLU A 3 -7.36 -24.57 7.60
C GLU A 3 -6.71 -24.42 6.21
N ASN A 4 -7.51 -24.21 5.16
CA ASN A 4 -7.00 -24.13 3.79
C ASN A 4 -6.27 -22.81 3.43
N THR A 5 -6.38 -21.79 4.26
CA THR A 5 -5.78 -20.47 3.95
C THR A 5 -4.33 -20.38 4.43
N SER A 6 -4.00 -20.97 5.58
CA SER A 6 -2.65 -20.96 6.17
C SER A 6 -1.67 -21.87 5.40
N GLU A 7 -2.11 -23.03 4.94
CA GLU A 7 -1.29 -23.93 4.13
C GLU A 7 -0.92 -23.31 2.77
N ASN A 8 -1.88 -22.68 2.07
CA ASN A 8 -1.64 -22.02 0.79
C ASN A 8 -0.63 -20.87 0.88
N THR A 9 -0.54 -20.20 2.00
CA THR A 9 0.27 -18.98 2.16
C THR A 9 1.71 -19.30 2.59
N ASN A 10 1.93 -20.37 3.33
CA ASN A 10 3.27 -20.92 3.55
C ASN A 10 3.90 -21.38 2.24
N VAL A 11 3.08 -21.89 1.31
CA VAL A 11 3.50 -22.25 -0.05
C VAL A 11 3.95 -20.99 -0.83
N VAL A 12 3.21 -19.88 -0.75
CA VAL A 12 3.60 -18.62 -1.43
C VAL A 12 4.92 -18.09 -0.91
N ALA A 13 5.11 -18.05 0.41
CA ALA A 13 6.37 -17.61 1.00
C ALA A 13 7.55 -18.51 0.61
N ALA A 14 7.35 -19.82 0.56
CA ALA A 14 8.35 -20.78 0.12
C ALA A 14 8.71 -20.59 -1.37
N GLN A 15 7.71 -20.37 -2.22
CA GLN A 15 7.92 -20.11 -3.65
C GLN A 15 8.68 -18.79 -3.88
N LEU A 16 8.31 -17.72 -3.17
CA LEU A 16 9.04 -16.45 -3.25
C LEU A 16 10.48 -16.57 -2.79
N ARG A 17 10.75 -17.34 -1.73
CA ARG A 17 12.13 -17.60 -1.27
C ARG A 17 12.92 -18.44 -2.27
N ALA A 18 12.28 -19.41 -2.92
CA ALA A 18 12.91 -20.23 -3.95
C ALA A 18 13.20 -19.41 -5.22
N TRP A 19 12.28 -18.49 -5.59
CA TRP A 19 12.47 -17.59 -6.72
C TRP A 19 13.57 -16.55 -6.44
N SER A 20 13.56 -15.95 -5.26
CA SER A 20 14.62 -15.02 -4.81
C SER A 20 14.75 -15.06 -3.30
N GLY A 21 15.94 -15.44 -2.83
CA GLY A 21 16.23 -15.49 -1.38
C GLY A 21 16.15 -14.12 -0.68
N LYS A 22 16.12 -13.02 -1.44
CA LYS A 22 16.00 -11.65 -0.94
C LYS A 22 14.57 -11.13 -0.94
N ALA A 23 13.62 -11.85 -1.56
CA ALA A 23 12.25 -11.38 -1.76
C ALA A 23 11.43 -11.33 -0.46
N VAL A 24 11.77 -12.12 0.54
CA VAL A 24 11.00 -12.27 1.79
C VAL A 24 11.88 -11.92 2.98
N ILE A 25 11.57 -10.79 3.64
CA ILE A 25 12.19 -10.41 4.91
C ILE A 25 11.56 -11.19 6.06
N GLU A 26 10.24 -11.19 6.13
CA GLU A 26 9.46 -11.73 7.24
C GLU A 26 8.13 -12.27 6.74
N VAL A 27 7.61 -13.30 7.39
CA VAL A 27 6.25 -13.82 7.18
C VAL A 27 5.50 -13.71 8.50
N ILE A 28 4.37 -13.03 8.48
CA ILE A 28 3.53 -12.78 9.65
C ILE A 28 2.19 -13.44 9.42
N GLU A 29 1.81 -14.37 10.31
CA GLU A 29 0.48 -14.96 10.32
C GLU A 29 -0.33 -14.41 11.49
N PHE A 30 -1.50 -13.87 11.18
CA PHE A 30 -2.39 -13.33 12.18
C PHE A 30 -3.86 -13.55 11.79
N ARG A 31 -4.61 -14.24 12.63
CA ARG A 31 -6.05 -14.53 12.44
C ARG A 31 -6.38 -15.18 11.08
N GLY A 32 -5.50 -16.08 10.61
CA GLY A 32 -5.68 -16.77 9.33
C GLY A 32 -5.34 -15.91 8.10
N GLU A 33 -4.81 -14.70 8.30
CA GLU A 33 -4.26 -13.87 7.22
C GLU A 33 -2.74 -13.92 7.24
N THR A 34 -2.16 -14.08 6.05
CA THR A 34 -0.70 -14.04 5.91
C THR A 34 -0.26 -12.73 5.31
N THR A 35 0.75 -12.15 5.94
CA THR A 35 1.47 -10.98 5.46
C THR A 35 2.92 -11.35 5.18
N ILE A 36 3.39 -11.07 3.97
CA ILE A 36 4.80 -11.21 3.60
C ILE A 36 5.42 -9.83 3.54
N VAL A 37 6.46 -9.63 4.36
CA VAL A 37 7.25 -8.39 4.35
C VAL A 37 8.32 -8.49 3.27
N VAL A 38 8.32 -7.55 2.34
CA VAL A 38 9.16 -7.50 1.15
C VAL A 38 10.01 -6.24 1.18
N PRO A 39 11.30 -6.29 0.79
CA PRO A 39 12.10 -5.07 0.59
C PRO A 39 11.44 -4.15 -0.45
N ARG A 40 11.48 -2.83 -0.23
CA ARG A 40 10.83 -1.88 -1.15
C ARG A 40 11.37 -1.98 -2.58
N GLU A 41 12.66 -2.28 -2.71
CA GLU A 41 13.36 -2.41 -4.00
C GLU A 41 12.90 -3.61 -4.81
N MET A 42 12.34 -4.63 -4.14
CA MET A 42 11.86 -5.86 -4.78
C MET A 42 10.33 -5.92 -4.92
N MET A 43 9.60 -4.93 -4.39
CA MET A 43 8.15 -4.99 -4.32
C MET A 43 7.51 -5.11 -5.71
N LEU A 44 7.99 -4.35 -6.70
CA LEU A 44 7.47 -4.41 -8.08
C LEU A 44 7.70 -5.80 -8.71
N GLU A 45 8.90 -6.35 -8.55
CA GLU A 45 9.25 -7.67 -9.10
C GLU A 45 8.47 -8.80 -8.41
N VAL A 46 8.32 -8.73 -7.08
CA VAL A 46 7.52 -9.68 -6.30
C VAL A 46 6.05 -9.63 -6.72
N CYS A 47 5.50 -8.44 -6.88
CA CYS A 47 4.13 -8.25 -7.37
C CYS A 47 3.93 -8.83 -8.77
N ALA A 48 4.88 -8.57 -9.68
CA ALA A 48 4.84 -9.11 -11.04
C ALA A 48 4.92 -10.65 -11.03
N TYR A 49 5.81 -11.22 -10.21
CA TYR A 49 5.93 -12.65 -10.03
C TYR A 49 4.63 -13.26 -9.49
N CYS A 50 4.07 -12.70 -8.41
CA CYS A 50 2.81 -13.16 -7.82
C CYS A 50 1.65 -13.18 -8.82
N ARG A 51 1.62 -12.22 -9.76
CA ARG A 51 0.59 -12.16 -10.80
C ARG A 51 0.80 -13.17 -11.91
N GLN A 52 2.06 -13.34 -12.38
CA GLN A 52 2.38 -14.07 -13.60
C GLN A 52 2.60 -15.55 -13.37
N ASP A 53 3.06 -15.97 -12.17
CA ASP A 53 3.34 -17.36 -11.86
C ASP A 53 2.06 -18.21 -11.95
N PRO A 54 2.06 -19.32 -12.74
CA PRO A 54 0.89 -20.18 -12.94
C PRO A 54 0.36 -20.83 -11.67
N ASN A 55 1.21 -20.98 -10.65
CA ASN A 55 0.82 -21.58 -9.37
C ASN A 55 0.26 -20.56 -8.39
N LEU A 56 0.52 -19.25 -8.58
CA LEU A 56 0.09 -18.18 -7.70
C LEU A 56 -1.13 -17.43 -8.25
N GLN A 57 -1.03 -16.87 -9.43
CA GLN A 57 -2.11 -16.18 -10.16
C GLN A 57 -2.85 -15.13 -9.32
N PHE A 58 -2.13 -14.28 -8.57
CA PHE A 58 -2.74 -13.15 -7.87
C PHE A 58 -3.13 -12.07 -8.87
N ASN A 59 -4.23 -12.30 -9.56
CA ASN A 59 -4.69 -11.48 -10.68
C ASN A 59 -5.48 -10.23 -10.27
N LEU A 60 -5.85 -10.10 -9.00
CA LEU A 60 -6.61 -8.98 -8.49
C LEU A 60 -5.88 -8.28 -7.35
N LEU A 61 -5.61 -6.98 -7.53
CA LEU A 61 -5.30 -6.05 -6.46
C LEU A 61 -6.62 -5.52 -5.92
N THR A 62 -6.97 -5.89 -4.69
CA THR A 62 -8.22 -5.46 -4.06
C THR A 62 -8.09 -4.14 -3.35
N ASP A 63 -6.91 -3.86 -2.77
CA ASP A 63 -6.66 -2.64 -2.02
C ASP A 63 -5.16 -2.37 -1.88
N ALA A 64 -4.81 -1.09 -1.72
CA ALA A 64 -3.50 -0.64 -1.28
C ALA A 64 -3.66 0.44 -0.22
N THR A 65 -3.00 0.27 0.92
CA THR A 65 -3.11 1.18 2.07
C THR A 65 -1.76 1.50 2.65
N CYS A 66 -1.69 2.62 3.40
CA CYS A 66 -0.49 3.00 4.12
C CYS A 66 -0.82 3.23 5.61
N VAL A 67 0.07 2.78 6.49
CA VAL A 67 0.01 3.03 7.93
C VAL A 67 1.19 3.89 8.34
N ASP A 68 0.93 4.99 9.02
CA ASP A 68 1.95 5.83 9.65
C ASP A 68 2.23 5.33 11.08
N ARG A 69 3.47 4.95 11.35
CA ARG A 69 3.95 4.46 12.66
C ARG A 69 4.66 5.54 13.50
N TYR A 70 4.58 6.81 13.07
CA TYR A 70 5.23 7.90 13.82
C TYR A 70 5.06 7.74 15.35
N PRO A 71 6.11 7.91 16.16
CA PRO A 71 7.48 8.35 15.83
C PRO A 71 8.46 7.22 15.49
N MET A 72 7.99 6.01 15.19
CA MET A 72 8.85 4.84 14.91
C MET A 72 9.48 4.92 13.53
N GLU A 73 10.69 4.35 13.39
CA GLU A 73 11.36 4.11 12.10
C GLU A 73 11.61 2.60 11.89
N PRO A 74 11.37 2.07 10.69
CA PRO A 74 10.77 2.71 9.50
C PRO A 74 9.35 3.21 9.78
N ARG A 75 9.06 4.45 9.32
CA ARG A 75 7.83 5.15 9.68
C ARG A 75 6.59 4.62 8.98
N PHE A 76 6.68 4.38 7.67
CA PHE A 76 5.52 4.02 6.88
C PHE A 76 5.50 2.54 6.54
N GLU A 77 4.32 1.91 6.64
CA GLU A 77 4.06 0.56 6.18
C GLU A 77 3.05 0.61 5.03
N VAL A 78 3.49 0.31 3.80
CA VAL A 78 2.59 0.20 2.65
C VAL A 78 2.18 -1.24 2.48
N ASN A 79 0.87 -1.49 2.37
CA ASN A 79 0.27 -2.81 2.26
C ASN A 79 -0.49 -2.93 0.95
N TYR A 80 -0.24 -4.00 0.19
CA TYR A 80 -0.99 -4.39 -1.00
C TYR A 80 -1.77 -5.67 -0.71
N HIS A 81 -3.09 -5.63 -0.88
CA HIS A 81 -3.98 -6.77 -0.66
C HIS A 81 -4.30 -7.43 -1.99
N LEU A 82 -3.82 -8.66 -2.14
CA LEU A 82 -3.91 -9.42 -3.36
C LEU A 82 -4.89 -10.60 -3.23
N VAL A 83 -5.61 -10.88 -4.29
CA VAL A 83 -6.50 -12.04 -4.39
C VAL A 83 -6.19 -12.83 -5.65
N SER A 84 -6.02 -14.14 -5.47
CA SER A 84 -6.05 -15.12 -6.54
C SER A 84 -7.46 -15.70 -6.64
N ILE A 85 -8.20 -15.31 -7.67
CA ILE A 85 -9.55 -15.83 -7.90
C ILE A 85 -9.51 -17.34 -8.22
N PRO A 86 -8.61 -17.80 -9.12
CA PRO A 86 -8.54 -19.22 -9.45
C PRO A 86 -8.15 -20.09 -8.26
N ARG A 87 -7.25 -19.59 -7.40
CA ARG A 87 -6.75 -20.34 -6.24
C ARG A 87 -7.58 -20.11 -4.97
N LYS A 88 -8.55 -19.19 -4.99
CA LYS A 88 -9.34 -18.77 -3.81
C LYS A 88 -8.44 -18.38 -2.63
N ALA A 89 -7.32 -17.73 -2.92
CA ALA A 89 -6.30 -17.36 -1.96
C ALA A 89 -6.21 -15.84 -1.81
N ARG A 90 -5.85 -15.40 -0.60
CA ARG A 90 -5.58 -13.99 -0.28
C ARG A 90 -4.16 -13.85 0.25
N LEU A 91 -3.51 -12.74 -0.07
CA LEU A 91 -2.16 -12.44 0.36
C LEU A 91 -2.04 -10.95 0.63
N ARG A 92 -1.37 -10.59 1.72
CA ARG A 92 -0.92 -9.21 1.96
C ARG A 92 0.58 -9.13 1.75
N LEU A 93 1.00 -8.26 0.84
CA LEU A 93 2.40 -7.85 0.72
C LEU A 93 2.59 -6.53 1.47
N LYS A 94 3.62 -6.47 2.30
CA LYS A 94 3.94 -5.28 3.09
C LYS A 94 5.35 -4.83 2.79
N THR A 95 5.55 -3.53 2.65
CA THR A 95 6.89 -2.93 2.67
C THR A 95 6.97 -1.81 3.69
N LYS A 96 8.17 -1.58 4.21
CA LYS A 96 8.44 -0.54 5.20
C LYS A 96 9.30 0.55 4.57
N LEU A 97 8.89 1.82 4.75
CA LEU A 97 9.58 2.98 4.21
C LEU A 97 10.03 3.92 5.32
N SER A 98 11.18 4.55 5.13
CA SER A 98 11.68 5.59 6.03
C SER A 98 10.80 6.84 5.98
N GLY A 99 10.68 7.53 7.11
CA GLY A 99 9.98 8.80 7.20
C GLY A 99 10.65 9.94 6.45
N ASN A 100 11.98 9.87 6.27
CA ASN A 100 12.77 10.93 5.62
C ASN A 100 12.63 10.92 4.09
N ASP A 101 12.50 9.75 3.47
CA ASP A 101 12.35 9.61 2.02
C ASP A 101 11.37 8.47 1.70
N PRO A 102 10.06 8.71 1.88
CA PRO A 102 9.03 7.71 1.66
C PRO A 102 8.73 7.55 0.17
N VAL A 103 9.58 6.78 -0.51
CA VAL A 103 9.50 6.53 -1.96
C VAL A 103 9.52 5.03 -2.23
N MET A 104 8.74 4.58 -3.22
CA MET A 104 8.78 3.22 -3.75
C MET A 104 8.35 3.22 -5.22
N ASP A 105 8.52 2.08 -5.91
CA ASP A 105 8.05 1.95 -7.28
C ASP A 105 6.54 1.73 -7.34
N SER A 106 5.91 2.23 -8.40
CA SER A 106 4.48 2.08 -8.66
C SER A 106 4.12 0.66 -9.10
N MET A 107 2.99 0.16 -8.63
CA MET A 107 2.41 -1.12 -9.05
C MET A 107 1.46 -1.00 -10.24
N VAL A 108 1.28 0.19 -10.81
CA VAL A 108 0.44 0.43 -11.99
C VAL A 108 0.81 -0.46 -13.19
N PRO A 109 2.12 -0.71 -13.48
CA PRO A 109 2.49 -1.65 -14.54
C PRO A 109 2.00 -3.09 -14.32
N VAL A 110 1.82 -3.48 -13.06
CA VAL A 110 1.31 -4.81 -12.70
C VAL A 110 -0.21 -4.81 -12.67
N TRP A 111 -0.82 -3.87 -11.97
CA TRP A 111 -2.29 -3.72 -11.87
C TRP A 111 -2.70 -2.28 -12.17
N PRO A 112 -3.35 -1.99 -13.31
CA PRO A 112 -3.79 -0.64 -13.64
C PRO A 112 -4.67 0.02 -12.56
N GLY A 113 -5.41 -0.78 -11.78
CA GLY A 113 -6.21 -0.29 -10.65
C GLY A 113 -5.39 0.32 -9.51
N ALA A 114 -4.10 0.03 -9.41
CA ALA A 114 -3.19 0.65 -8.44
C ALA A 114 -3.11 2.18 -8.61
N ASN A 115 -3.38 2.70 -9.82
CA ASN A 115 -3.32 4.13 -10.11
C ASN A 115 -4.10 4.97 -9.07
N TRP A 116 -5.36 4.62 -8.81
CA TRP A 116 -6.19 5.38 -7.87
C TRP A 116 -5.77 5.19 -6.41
N LEU A 117 -5.42 3.96 -6.04
CA LEU A 117 -5.00 3.61 -4.68
C LEU A 117 -3.67 4.28 -4.30
N GLU A 118 -2.71 4.30 -5.21
CA GLU A 118 -1.42 4.96 -5.01
C GLU A 118 -1.56 6.48 -4.97
N ARG A 119 -2.44 7.07 -5.79
CA ARG A 119 -2.77 8.49 -5.70
C ARG A 119 -3.37 8.86 -4.35
N GLU A 120 -4.28 8.03 -3.81
CA GLU A 120 -4.85 8.23 -2.48
C GLU A 120 -3.77 8.18 -1.39
N ILE A 121 -2.88 7.18 -1.44
CA ILE A 121 -1.77 7.06 -0.49
C ILE A 121 -0.84 8.28 -0.60
N TRP A 122 -0.51 8.72 -1.81
CA TRP A 122 0.30 9.92 -2.00
C TRP A 122 -0.42 11.16 -1.48
N ASP A 123 -1.68 11.34 -1.81
CA ASP A 123 -2.47 12.50 -1.43
C ASP A 123 -2.56 12.66 0.09
N LEU A 124 -2.87 11.57 0.80
CA LEU A 124 -3.16 11.60 2.22
C LEU A 124 -1.94 11.36 3.12
N MET A 125 -0.93 10.61 2.65
CA MET A 125 0.26 10.20 3.42
C MET A 125 1.57 10.75 2.86
N GLY A 126 1.59 11.21 1.59
CA GLY A 126 2.78 11.77 0.95
C GLY A 126 3.83 10.75 0.55
N ILE A 127 3.45 9.50 0.32
CA ILE A 127 4.33 8.47 -0.24
C ILE A 127 4.47 8.71 -1.74
N ARG A 128 5.69 8.82 -2.25
CA ARG A 128 5.94 9.00 -3.69
C ARG A 128 6.07 7.66 -4.39
N PHE A 129 5.45 7.54 -5.56
CA PHE A 129 5.47 6.33 -6.39
C PHE A 129 6.24 6.61 -7.68
N ASN A 130 7.45 6.05 -7.80
CA ASN A 130 8.26 6.15 -9.01
C ASN A 130 7.58 5.43 -10.18
N GLY A 131 7.61 6.05 -11.37
CA GLY A 131 6.98 5.45 -12.56
C GLY A 131 5.45 5.47 -12.56
N HIS A 132 4.82 6.12 -11.58
CA HIS A 132 3.37 6.35 -11.62
C HIS A 132 3.01 7.30 -12.78
N PRO A 133 2.03 6.96 -13.65
CA PRO A 133 1.75 7.73 -14.87
C PRO A 133 1.16 9.11 -14.61
N ASP A 134 0.45 9.31 -13.49
CA ASP A 134 -0.29 10.55 -13.21
C ASP A 134 -0.46 10.73 -11.69
N LEU A 135 0.64 11.04 -10.98
CA LEU A 135 0.65 11.21 -9.53
C LEU A 135 0.17 12.60 -9.13
N ARG A 136 -1.13 12.78 -9.04
CA ARG A 136 -1.81 14.01 -8.62
C ARG A 136 -2.85 13.73 -7.53
N ARG A 137 -3.31 14.77 -6.84
CA ARG A 137 -4.34 14.63 -5.79
C ARG A 137 -5.61 13.99 -6.33
N ILE A 138 -6.34 13.28 -5.47
CA ILE A 138 -7.58 12.58 -5.80
C ILE A 138 -8.71 12.90 -4.82
N LEU A 139 -8.40 13.07 -3.53
CA LEU A 139 -9.38 13.37 -2.48
C LEU A 139 -9.32 14.82 -2.02
N LEU A 140 -8.12 15.39 -1.96
CA LEU A 140 -7.89 16.76 -1.52
C LEU A 140 -7.86 17.70 -2.73
N PRO A 141 -8.20 19.00 -2.54
CA PRO A 141 -7.99 20.02 -3.56
C PRO A 141 -6.51 20.18 -3.93
N ASP A 142 -6.24 20.65 -5.16
CA ASP A 142 -4.87 20.73 -5.69
C ASP A 142 -3.97 21.69 -4.89
N ASP A 143 -4.55 22.72 -4.31
CA ASP A 143 -3.89 23.74 -3.49
C ASP A 143 -3.81 23.39 -1.99
N TRP A 144 -4.21 22.17 -1.60
CA TRP A 144 -4.09 21.73 -0.21
C TRP A 144 -2.63 21.53 0.19
N GLU A 145 -2.24 22.06 1.35
CA GLU A 145 -0.91 21.91 1.90
C GLU A 145 -0.81 20.70 2.84
N GLY A 146 0.21 19.87 2.64
CA GLY A 146 0.52 18.71 3.48
C GLY A 146 -0.33 17.46 3.19
N HIS A 147 -0.29 16.53 4.15
CA HIS A 147 -0.86 15.19 4.05
C HIS A 147 -1.60 14.85 5.35
N PRO A 148 -2.93 14.95 5.38
CA PRO A 148 -3.71 15.00 6.64
C PRO A 148 -3.81 13.68 7.38
N LEU A 149 -3.47 12.54 6.80
CA LEU A 149 -3.45 11.26 7.50
C LEU A 149 -2.11 10.94 8.14
N ARG A 150 -1.10 11.79 8.00
CA ARG A 150 0.12 11.68 8.79
C ARG A 150 -0.15 11.98 10.26
N ARG A 151 0.42 11.18 11.16
CA ARG A 151 0.23 11.33 12.60
C ARG A 151 0.83 12.62 13.19
N ASP A 152 1.77 13.24 12.49
CA ASP A 152 2.35 14.54 12.83
C ASP A 152 1.61 15.72 12.19
N PHE A 153 0.56 15.47 11.40
CA PHE A 153 -0.28 16.52 10.85
C PHE A 153 -1.13 17.18 11.94
N PRO A 154 -1.21 18.53 12.02
CA PRO A 154 -1.95 19.23 13.07
C PRO A 154 -3.45 18.89 13.04
N VAL A 155 -4.03 18.53 14.18
CA VAL A 155 -5.47 18.17 14.30
C VAL A 155 -6.38 19.33 13.86
N GLN A 156 -5.96 20.57 14.11
CA GLN A 156 -6.73 21.77 13.73
C GLN A 156 -6.47 22.20 12.27
N GLY A 157 -5.62 21.45 11.53
CA GLY A 157 -5.15 21.85 10.21
C GLY A 157 -4.29 23.12 10.28
N PHE A 158 -4.10 23.75 9.12
CA PHE A 158 -3.49 25.08 9.06
C PHE A 158 -4.56 26.13 9.38
N ARG A 159 -4.22 27.14 10.21
CA ARG A 159 -5.17 28.17 10.71
C ARG A 159 -5.88 28.95 9.60
N ASP A 160 -5.29 29.01 8.42
CA ASP A 160 -5.79 29.76 7.28
C ASP A 160 -6.33 28.85 6.17
N VAL A 161 -7.19 27.88 6.53
CA VAL A 161 -7.91 27.08 5.52
C VAL A 161 -8.75 28.05 4.67
N PRO A 162 -8.51 28.14 3.35
CA PRO A 162 -9.29 29.01 2.49
C PRO A 162 -10.79 28.73 2.63
N SER A 163 -11.62 29.76 2.63
CA SER A 163 -13.08 29.61 2.81
C SER A 163 -13.74 28.72 1.75
N SER A 164 -13.06 28.48 0.62
CA SER A 164 -13.46 27.55 -0.43
C SER A 164 -13.52 26.09 0.03
N TYR A 165 -12.72 25.71 1.06
CA TYR A 165 -12.72 24.37 1.65
C TYR A 165 -13.77 24.14 2.72
N ILE A 166 -14.42 25.23 3.20
CA ILE A 166 -15.47 25.11 4.19
C ILE A 166 -16.77 24.75 3.46
N PRO A 167 -17.30 23.54 3.65
CA PRO A 167 -18.57 23.17 3.04
C PRO A 167 -19.67 24.18 3.41
N ALA A 168 -20.52 24.52 2.46
CA ALA A 168 -21.56 25.56 2.64
C ALA A 168 -22.47 25.29 3.86
N PHE A 169 -22.67 24.02 4.23
CA PHE A 169 -23.47 23.63 5.41
C PHE A 169 -22.77 23.91 6.76
N ARG A 170 -21.48 24.21 6.78
CA ARG A 170 -20.71 24.59 7.99
C ARG A 170 -20.52 26.09 8.15
N LYS A 171 -20.98 26.93 7.18
CA LYS A 171 -20.94 28.36 7.36
C LYS A 171 -21.90 28.75 8.48
N PRO A 172 -21.45 29.37 9.57
CA PRO A 172 -22.37 29.90 10.57
C PRO A 172 -23.29 30.90 9.90
N ARG A 173 -24.58 30.84 10.22
CA ARG A 173 -25.59 31.81 9.81
C ARG A 173 -25.34 33.11 10.51
#